data_3c9b2ab9527972e5bce9829523b40c18
#
_entry.id   3c9b2ab9527972e5bce9829523b40c18
#
_cell.length_a   1.000
_cell.length_b   1.000
_cell.length_c   1.000
_cell.angle_alpha   90.00
_cell.angle_beta   90.00
_cell.angle_gamma   90.00
#
_symmetry.space_group_name_H-M   'P 1'
#
loop_
_entity.id
_entity.type
_entity.pdbx_description
1 polymer ?
#
loop_
_entity_poly.entity_id
_entity_poly.type
_entity_poly.pdbx_seq_one_letter_code
_entity_poly.pdbx_strand_id
1 'polypeptide(L)'
;MVELRTAEKADKIFRMKPYLQNPVGNGITVMWETTVPAYCWVEYGTDTTQLKRARTIVDGQVVCNNYLHKIRIDGLQPGQKYYYRVCSQEILLYQAYKKVFGNTAQSAFSEFTLPATDTDSFTAVVFNDLHQHTQTFRALCQQIKNVNYDFVVFNGDCVDDPASHDQATAFISELTEGVHGDCIPTFFMRGNHEIRNAYSIGLRDHFDYVGDKTYGSFNWGDTRIVMLD
;
A
#
# COMPACT_ATOMS: atom_id res chain seq x y z
N MET A 1 -11.74 -33.64 -6.75
CA MET A 1 -11.36 -33.31 -5.37
C MET A 1 -10.51 -32.05 -5.44
N VAL A 2 -10.85 -31.01 -4.66
CA VAL A 2 -9.96 -29.85 -4.54
C VAL A 2 -8.86 -30.27 -3.59
N GLU A 3 -7.63 -30.22 -4.07
CA GLU A 3 -6.45 -30.65 -3.33
C GLU A 3 -6.07 -29.59 -2.28
N LEU A 4 -5.68 -30.05 -1.10
CA LEU A 4 -5.16 -29.20 -0.04
C LEU A 4 -3.76 -28.70 -0.47
N ARG A 5 -3.54 -27.38 -0.46
CA ARG A 5 -2.21 -26.81 -0.75
C ARG A 5 -1.22 -27.21 0.35
N THR A 6 0.04 -27.33 -0.02
CA THR A 6 1.12 -27.45 0.95
C THR A 6 1.35 -26.08 1.60
N ALA A 7 1.53 -26.07 2.92
CA ALA A 7 1.75 -24.82 3.66
C ALA A 7 3.09 -24.18 3.29
N GLU A 8 3.06 -22.86 3.05
CA GLU A 8 4.27 -22.05 2.83
C GLU A 8 4.94 -21.72 4.16
N LYS A 9 6.24 -21.50 4.17
CA LYS A 9 6.95 -21.01 5.35
C LYS A 9 6.54 -19.57 5.66
N ALA A 10 6.40 -19.24 6.94
CA ALA A 10 5.91 -17.93 7.37
C ALA A 10 6.77 -16.76 6.81
N ASP A 11 8.09 -16.94 6.72
CA ASP A 11 9.02 -15.96 6.16
C ASP A 11 8.95 -15.82 4.63
N LYS A 12 8.19 -16.67 3.94
CA LYS A 12 7.96 -16.65 2.50
C LYS A 12 6.55 -16.18 2.09
N ILE A 13 5.67 -15.92 3.07
CA ILE A 13 4.28 -15.52 2.79
C ILE A 13 4.22 -14.10 2.20
N PHE A 14 5.03 -13.16 2.69
CA PHE A 14 5.07 -11.82 2.10
C PHE A 14 5.82 -11.79 0.78
N ARG A 15 5.21 -11.21 -0.24
CA ARG A 15 5.81 -10.96 -1.54
C ARG A 15 6.47 -9.59 -1.60
N MET A 16 5.86 -8.60 -0.96
CA MET A 16 6.36 -7.24 -0.83
C MET A 16 6.07 -6.68 0.56
N LYS A 17 6.82 -5.67 0.97
CA LYS A 17 6.57 -4.93 2.21
C LYS A 17 5.27 -4.15 2.14
N PRO A 18 4.65 -3.84 3.28
CA PRO A 18 3.50 -2.94 3.30
C PRO A 18 3.90 -1.52 2.85
N TYR A 19 2.96 -0.83 2.23
CA TYR A 19 3.09 0.56 1.87
C TYR A 19 1.79 1.30 2.15
N LEU A 20 1.92 2.60 2.44
CA LEU A 20 0.84 3.48 2.87
C LEU A 20 0.33 4.30 1.71
N GLN A 21 -0.99 4.40 1.61
CA GLN A 21 -1.66 5.20 0.59
C GLN A 21 -2.86 5.96 1.15
N ASN A 22 -3.31 6.98 0.43
CA ASN A 22 -4.56 7.70 0.66
C ASN A 22 -4.71 8.19 2.12
N PRO A 23 -3.80 9.03 2.64
CA PRO A 23 -3.83 9.56 4.01
C PRO A 23 -4.81 10.72 4.15
N VAL A 24 -6.08 10.52 3.79
CA VAL A 24 -7.12 11.57 3.78
C VAL A 24 -8.33 11.15 4.62
N GLY A 25 -9.14 12.11 5.07
CA GLY A 25 -10.36 11.81 5.81
C GLY A 25 -10.12 11.14 7.17
N ASN A 26 -9.07 11.50 7.89
CA ASN A 26 -8.69 10.90 9.16
C ASN A 26 -8.47 9.38 9.09
N GLY A 27 -7.91 8.91 8.00
CA GLY A 27 -7.62 7.52 7.78
C GLY A 27 -6.44 7.33 6.85
N ILE A 28 -5.99 6.09 6.73
CA ILE A 28 -4.89 5.69 5.85
C ILE A 28 -5.12 4.27 5.36
N THR A 29 -4.68 3.98 4.16
CA THR A 29 -4.77 2.64 3.59
C THR A 29 -3.40 1.96 3.64
N VAL A 30 -3.37 0.75 4.16
CA VAL A 30 -2.20 -0.12 4.17
C VAL A 30 -2.37 -1.16 3.07
N MET A 31 -1.41 -1.25 2.18
CA MET A 31 -1.39 -2.20 1.07
C MET A 31 -0.16 -3.08 1.13
N TRP A 32 -0.29 -4.33 0.71
CA TRP A 32 0.82 -5.29 0.56
C TRP A 32 0.39 -6.48 -0.27
N GLU A 33 1.33 -7.34 -0.62
CA GLU A 33 1.06 -8.56 -1.37
C GLU A 33 1.67 -9.80 -0.71
N THR A 34 0.98 -10.93 -0.86
CA THR A 34 1.41 -12.24 -0.39
C THR A 34 1.69 -13.19 -1.57
N THR A 35 2.56 -14.17 -1.35
CA THR A 35 2.87 -15.24 -2.32
C THR A 35 1.78 -16.31 -2.39
N VAL A 36 0.87 -16.31 -1.43
CA VAL A 36 -0.20 -17.30 -1.24
C VAL A 36 -1.52 -16.61 -0.94
N PRO A 37 -2.67 -17.20 -1.25
CA PRO A 37 -3.96 -16.66 -0.81
C PRO A 37 -4.02 -16.60 0.71
N ALA A 38 -4.44 -15.46 1.25
CA ALA A 38 -4.41 -15.25 2.68
C ALA A 38 -5.68 -14.60 3.25
N TYR A 39 -5.87 -14.79 4.55
CA TYR A 39 -6.73 -14.01 5.41
C TYR A 39 -5.88 -12.98 6.13
N CYS A 40 -6.19 -11.69 5.93
CA CYS A 40 -5.30 -10.61 6.33
C CYS A 40 -5.98 -9.59 7.24
N TRP A 41 -5.16 -8.96 8.08
CA TRP A 41 -5.56 -7.84 8.94
C TRP A 41 -4.36 -6.93 9.21
N VAL A 42 -4.65 -5.70 9.62
CA VAL A 42 -3.67 -4.75 10.15
C VAL A 42 -3.87 -4.65 11.66
N GLU A 43 -2.80 -4.77 12.42
CA GLU A 43 -2.77 -4.42 13.83
C GLU A 43 -2.16 -3.03 13.98
N TYR A 44 -2.84 -2.13 14.70
CA TYR A 44 -2.41 -0.73 14.84
C TYR A 44 -2.78 -0.14 16.19
N GLY A 45 -2.02 0.85 16.64
CA GLY A 45 -2.25 1.56 17.89
C GLY A 45 -1.29 2.71 18.09
N THR A 46 -1.48 3.48 19.13
CA THR A 46 -0.56 4.56 19.54
C THR A 46 0.67 4.04 20.28
N ASP A 47 0.64 2.78 20.67
CA ASP A 47 1.78 2.01 21.18
C ASP A 47 1.68 0.56 20.64
N THR A 48 2.75 -0.20 20.80
CA THR A 48 2.85 -1.59 20.28
C THR A 48 2.26 -2.66 21.21
N THR A 49 1.74 -2.27 22.36
CA THR A 49 1.20 -3.20 23.38
C THR A 49 -0.32 -3.28 23.40
N GLN A 50 -1.00 -2.20 22.95
CA GLN A 50 -2.46 -2.12 22.90
C GLN A 50 -2.93 -1.88 21.46
N LEU A 51 -3.11 -2.97 20.73
CA LEU A 51 -3.39 -2.92 19.30
C LEU A 51 -4.88 -3.19 19.01
N LYS A 52 -5.41 -2.40 18.11
CA LYS A 52 -6.69 -2.64 17.41
C LYS A 52 -6.44 -3.44 16.15
N ARG A 53 -7.50 -4.03 15.58
CA ARG A 53 -7.45 -4.72 14.29
C ARG A 53 -8.36 -4.04 13.27
N ALA A 54 -7.81 -3.80 12.09
CA ALA A 54 -8.56 -3.39 10.90
C ALA A 54 -8.61 -4.54 9.89
N ARG A 55 -9.72 -4.65 9.18
CA ARG A 55 -9.99 -5.60 8.09
C ARG A 55 -10.89 -4.95 7.06
N THR A 56 -10.78 -5.35 5.81
CA THR A 56 -11.74 -4.94 4.79
C THR A 56 -12.97 -5.84 4.86
N ILE A 57 -14.14 -5.22 5.02
CA ILE A 57 -15.45 -5.89 5.07
C ILE A 57 -16.31 -5.29 3.98
N VAL A 58 -16.86 -6.14 3.11
CA VAL A 58 -17.78 -5.76 2.05
C VAL A 58 -19.06 -6.55 2.24
N ASP A 59 -20.19 -5.86 2.34
CA ASP A 59 -21.52 -6.45 2.55
C ASP A 59 -21.57 -7.49 3.68
N GLY A 60 -20.87 -7.21 4.80
CA GLY A 60 -20.78 -8.08 5.97
C GLY A 60 -19.79 -9.25 5.83
N GLN A 61 -19.09 -9.37 4.71
CA GLN A 61 -18.10 -10.41 4.46
C GLN A 61 -16.68 -9.86 4.56
N VAL A 62 -15.80 -10.57 5.26
CA VAL A 62 -14.38 -10.23 5.30
C VAL A 62 -13.74 -10.57 3.97
N VAL A 63 -13.08 -9.60 3.35
CA VAL A 63 -12.28 -9.82 2.14
C VAL A 63 -11.07 -10.69 2.49
N CYS A 64 -10.96 -11.84 1.84
CA CYS A 64 -9.87 -12.79 2.05
C CYS A 64 -9.72 -13.72 0.84
N ASN A 65 -8.76 -14.64 0.90
CA ASN A 65 -8.44 -15.58 -0.19
C ASN A 65 -7.94 -14.88 -1.46
N ASN A 66 -7.25 -13.78 -1.30
CA ASN A 66 -6.59 -12.98 -2.32
C ASN A 66 -5.10 -12.84 -2.01
N TYR A 67 -4.35 -12.30 -2.96
CA TYR A 67 -2.90 -12.10 -2.88
C TYR A 67 -2.53 -10.64 -2.60
N LEU A 68 -3.26 -9.70 -3.23
CA LEU A 68 -3.10 -8.28 -3.02
C LEU A 68 -4.10 -7.80 -1.96
N HIS A 69 -3.60 -7.13 -0.94
CA HIS A 69 -4.37 -6.73 0.23
C HIS A 69 -4.44 -5.21 0.32
N LYS A 70 -5.64 -4.70 0.55
CA LYS A 70 -5.96 -3.28 0.74
C LYS A 70 -6.84 -3.15 1.97
N ILE A 71 -6.29 -2.57 3.04
CA ILE A 71 -7.02 -2.39 4.31
C ILE A 71 -6.97 -0.93 4.73
N ARG A 72 -8.14 -0.32 4.80
CA ARG A 72 -8.33 1.04 5.30
C ARG A 72 -8.40 1.05 6.82
N ILE A 73 -7.70 2.00 7.45
CA ILE A 73 -7.81 2.34 8.86
C ILE A 73 -8.43 3.72 8.94
N ASP A 74 -9.60 3.84 9.55
CA ASP A 74 -10.33 5.09 9.71
C ASP A 74 -10.45 5.51 11.17
N GLY A 75 -10.90 6.73 11.42
CA GLY A 75 -11.10 7.28 12.76
C GLY A 75 -9.81 7.57 13.52
N LEU A 76 -8.74 7.82 12.79
CA LEU A 76 -7.45 8.19 13.33
C LEU A 76 -7.47 9.67 13.77
N GLN A 77 -6.66 10.00 14.79
CA GLN A 77 -6.52 11.37 15.26
C GLN A 77 -5.45 12.10 14.44
N PRO A 78 -5.75 13.27 13.87
CA PRO A 78 -4.76 14.11 13.20
C PRO A 78 -3.57 14.45 14.11
N GLY A 79 -2.37 14.47 13.56
CA GLY A 79 -1.13 14.76 14.29
C GLY A 79 -0.65 13.66 15.24
N GLN A 80 -1.43 12.59 15.42
CA GLN A 80 -1.06 11.47 16.28
C GLN A 80 -0.20 10.48 15.52
N LYS A 81 0.91 10.04 16.14
CA LYS A 81 1.73 8.93 15.67
C LYS A 81 1.04 7.60 15.96
N TYR A 82 1.04 6.70 14.99
CA TYR A 82 0.56 5.33 15.08
C TYR A 82 1.65 4.34 14.69
N TYR A 83 1.66 3.21 15.36
CA TYR A 83 2.43 2.02 14.99
C TYR A 83 1.48 1.02 14.35
N TYR A 84 1.95 0.30 13.33
CA TYR A 84 1.17 -0.76 12.72
C TYR A 84 2.06 -1.91 12.24
N ARG A 85 1.44 -3.07 12.07
CA ARG A 85 2.01 -4.19 11.33
C ARG A 85 0.93 -4.90 10.54
N VAL A 86 1.32 -5.55 9.47
CA VAL A 86 0.43 -6.39 8.68
C VAL A 86 0.58 -7.85 9.10
N CYS A 87 -0.55 -8.55 9.10
CA CYS A 87 -0.63 -9.96 9.44
C CYS A 87 -1.34 -10.70 8.31
N SER A 88 -0.77 -11.83 7.87
CA SER A 88 -1.30 -12.64 6.79
C SER A 88 -1.31 -14.10 7.19
N GLN A 89 -2.49 -14.69 7.30
CA GLN A 89 -2.67 -16.11 7.55
C GLN A 89 -2.98 -16.83 6.26
N GLU A 90 -2.11 -17.76 5.87
CA GLU A 90 -2.26 -18.54 4.66
C GLU A 90 -3.57 -19.34 4.65
N ILE A 91 -4.23 -19.40 3.48
CA ILE A 91 -5.39 -20.24 3.23
C ILE A 91 -4.97 -21.43 2.37
N LEU A 92 -4.99 -22.62 2.97
CA LEU A 92 -4.66 -23.89 2.29
C LEU A 92 -5.83 -24.47 1.53
N LEU A 93 -7.06 -24.22 2.01
CA LEU A 93 -8.29 -24.66 1.39
C LEU A 93 -9.41 -23.66 1.71
N TYR A 94 -10.17 -23.26 0.68
CA TYR A 94 -11.34 -22.40 0.85
C TYR A 94 -12.54 -23.02 0.11
N GLN A 95 -13.44 -23.62 0.86
CA GLN A 95 -14.67 -24.22 0.36
C GLN A 95 -15.88 -23.71 1.15
N ALA A 96 -17.09 -23.92 0.65
CA ALA A 96 -18.31 -23.45 1.28
C ALA A 96 -18.41 -23.81 2.78
N TYR A 97 -18.11 -25.07 3.12
CA TYR A 97 -18.26 -25.59 4.48
C TYR A 97 -16.93 -25.96 5.14
N LYS A 98 -15.80 -25.74 4.48
CA LYS A 98 -14.47 -26.09 5.02
C LYS A 98 -13.44 -25.06 4.62
N LYS A 99 -12.79 -24.47 5.61
CA LYS A 99 -11.60 -23.63 5.41
C LYS A 99 -10.46 -24.22 6.22
N VAL A 100 -9.30 -24.28 5.62
CA VAL A 100 -8.09 -24.76 6.30
C VAL A 100 -7.04 -23.67 6.18
N PHE A 101 -6.50 -23.26 7.31
CA PHE A 101 -5.48 -22.22 7.40
C PHE A 101 -4.11 -22.85 7.60
N GLY A 102 -3.09 -22.22 7.05
CA GLY A 102 -1.69 -22.56 7.25
C GLY A 102 -1.00 -21.59 8.21
N ASN A 103 0.25 -21.29 7.92
CA ASN A 103 1.08 -20.43 8.73
C ASN A 103 0.60 -18.97 8.72
N THR A 104 0.95 -18.24 9.78
CA THR A 104 0.71 -16.80 9.88
C THR A 104 2.03 -16.06 9.83
N ALA A 105 2.16 -15.11 8.90
CA ALA A 105 3.26 -14.16 8.85
C ALA A 105 2.84 -12.84 9.48
N GLN A 106 3.80 -12.17 10.11
CA GLN A 106 3.65 -10.82 10.64
C GLN A 106 4.83 -9.98 10.17
N SER A 107 4.58 -8.75 9.71
CA SER A 107 5.67 -7.80 9.42
C SER A 107 6.31 -7.29 10.72
N ALA A 108 7.48 -6.66 10.60
CA ALA A 108 7.94 -5.75 11.63
C ALA A 108 6.92 -4.61 11.82
N PHE A 109 7.02 -3.91 12.95
CA PHE A 109 6.27 -2.67 13.13
C PHE A 109 6.85 -1.57 12.26
N SER A 110 5.96 -0.82 11.61
CA SER A 110 6.23 0.47 10.98
C SER A 110 5.39 1.54 11.69
N GLU A 111 5.69 2.81 11.41
CA GLU A 111 4.98 3.93 12.03
C GLU A 111 4.55 4.94 10.98
N PHE A 112 3.50 5.70 11.27
CA PHE A 112 3.08 6.84 10.47
C PHE A 112 2.42 7.90 11.35
N THR A 113 2.34 9.11 10.82
CA THR A 113 1.59 10.23 11.42
C THR A 113 0.74 10.88 10.33
N LEU A 114 -0.55 11.09 10.59
CA LEU A 114 -1.38 11.92 9.72
C LEU A 114 -1.08 13.41 9.97
N PRO A 115 -1.29 14.30 8.98
CA PRO A 115 -1.13 15.73 9.20
C PRO A 115 -2.02 16.22 10.35
N ALA A 116 -1.51 17.12 11.16
CA ALA A 116 -2.32 17.82 12.15
C ALA A 116 -3.32 18.76 11.46
N THR A 117 -4.42 19.09 12.13
CA THR A 117 -5.46 19.95 11.56
C THR A 117 -5.00 21.38 11.32
N ASP A 118 -3.96 21.82 12.04
CA ASP A 118 -3.35 23.14 11.98
C ASP A 118 -1.99 23.12 11.24
N THR A 119 -1.76 22.10 10.40
CA THR A 119 -0.55 22.03 9.57
C THR A 119 -0.55 23.18 8.56
N ASP A 120 0.42 24.08 8.68
CA ASP A 120 0.62 25.25 7.83
C ASP A 120 1.74 25.08 6.78
N SER A 121 2.51 24.02 6.89
CA SER A 121 3.61 23.69 5.99
C SER A 121 3.77 22.19 5.82
N PHE A 122 4.23 21.77 4.65
CA PHE A 122 4.59 20.39 4.38
C PHE A 122 5.66 20.30 3.30
N THR A 123 6.29 19.16 3.21
CA THR A 123 7.25 18.83 2.15
C THR A 123 6.74 17.60 1.38
N ALA A 124 6.58 17.73 0.09
CA ALA A 124 6.25 16.64 -0.80
C ALA A 124 7.43 16.33 -1.74
N VAL A 125 7.70 15.05 -1.95
CA VAL A 125 8.62 14.61 -3.01
C VAL A 125 7.80 14.13 -4.19
N VAL A 126 8.11 14.61 -5.39
CA VAL A 126 7.40 14.25 -6.62
C VAL A 126 8.39 13.62 -7.60
N PHE A 127 8.07 12.41 -8.05
CA PHE A 127 8.80 11.73 -9.11
C PHE A 127 7.93 11.69 -10.37
N ASN A 128 8.53 11.96 -11.52
CA ASN A 128 7.89 11.87 -12.83
C ASN A 128 8.78 11.05 -13.78
N ASP A 129 8.19 10.41 -14.78
CA ASP A 129 8.90 9.83 -15.92
C ASP A 129 10.05 8.90 -15.53
N LEU A 130 9.83 8.06 -14.53
CA LEU A 130 10.85 7.11 -14.07
C LEU A 130 11.06 5.96 -15.07
N HIS A 131 10.02 5.57 -15.83
CA HIS A 131 10.07 4.54 -16.87
C HIS A 131 10.80 3.25 -16.43
N GLN A 132 10.58 2.82 -15.18
CA GLN A 132 11.26 1.64 -14.62
C GLN A 132 12.80 1.73 -14.61
N HIS A 133 13.37 2.93 -14.75
CA HIS A 133 14.81 3.14 -14.64
C HIS A 133 15.28 3.07 -13.18
N THR A 134 15.38 1.86 -12.67
CA THR A 134 15.74 1.54 -11.28
C THR A 134 17.00 2.25 -10.79
N GLN A 135 18.05 2.30 -11.61
CA GLN A 135 19.30 2.96 -11.21
C GLN A 135 19.12 4.48 -11.03
N THR A 136 18.38 5.11 -11.93
CA THR A 136 18.05 6.55 -11.82
C THR A 136 17.21 6.80 -10.58
N PHE A 137 16.16 6.00 -10.35
CA PHE A 137 15.32 6.12 -9.17
C PHE A 137 16.13 5.99 -7.87
N ARG A 138 16.99 4.99 -7.77
CA ARG A 138 17.87 4.80 -6.59
C ARG A 138 18.82 5.99 -6.38
N ALA A 139 19.35 6.56 -7.46
CA ALA A 139 20.19 7.75 -7.37
C ALA A 139 19.40 8.98 -6.86
N LEU A 140 18.16 9.16 -7.33
CA LEU A 140 17.26 10.21 -6.85
C LEU A 140 16.90 10.01 -5.38
N CYS A 141 16.61 8.78 -4.94
CA CYS A 141 16.37 8.47 -3.52
C CYS A 141 17.58 8.84 -2.64
N GLN A 142 18.81 8.67 -3.12
CA GLN A 142 19.99 9.10 -2.38
C GLN A 142 20.08 10.63 -2.21
N GLN A 143 19.54 11.41 -3.15
CA GLN A 143 19.52 12.88 -3.02
C GLN A 143 18.57 13.35 -1.93
N ILE A 144 17.48 12.63 -1.70
CA ILE A 144 16.45 13.00 -0.71
C ILE A 144 16.61 12.31 0.64
N LYS A 145 17.62 11.45 0.82
CA LYS A 145 17.79 10.66 2.05
C LYS A 145 17.86 11.44 3.37
N ASN A 146 18.25 12.72 3.31
CA ASN A 146 18.33 13.62 4.46
C ASN A 146 17.21 14.67 4.45
N VAL A 147 16.24 14.55 3.58
CA VAL A 147 15.07 15.44 3.51
C VAL A 147 13.95 14.81 4.31
N ASN A 148 13.37 15.55 5.23
CA ASN A 148 12.12 15.14 5.87
C ASN A 148 10.98 15.52 4.94
N TYR A 149 10.17 14.55 4.54
CA TYR A 149 9.00 14.76 3.67
C TYR A 149 7.79 14.04 4.25
N ASP A 150 6.62 14.63 4.00
CA ASP A 150 5.35 14.18 4.58
C ASP A 150 4.66 13.14 3.69
N PHE A 151 4.85 13.23 2.39
CA PHE A 151 4.33 12.27 1.41
C PHE A 151 5.11 12.29 0.10
N VAL A 152 4.91 11.26 -0.69
CA VAL A 152 5.51 11.12 -2.02
C VAL A 152 4.41 11.02 -3.07
N VAL A 153 4.63 11.65 -4.23
CA VAL A 153 3.78 11.53 -5.41
C VAL A 153 4.58 10.90 -6.54
N PHE A 154 4.13 9.76 -7.03
CA PHE A 154 4.56 9.19 -8.30
C PHE A 154 3.63 9.74 -9.38
N ASN A 155 4.10 10.76 -10.11
CA ASN A 155 3.26 11.63 -10.94
C ASN A 155 3.30 11.23 -12.42
N GLY A 156 2.96 9.99 -12.70
CA GLY A 156 2.85 9.45 -14.06
C GLY A 156 4.15 9.00 -14.68
N ASP A 157 4.02 8.08 -15.63
CA ASP A 157 5.10 7.44 -16.37
C ASP A 157 6.21 6.86 -15.49
N CYS A 158 5.81 6.39 -14.30
CA CYS A 158 6.70 5.70 -13.39
C CYS A 158 6.82 4.22 -13.76
N VAL A 159 5.72 3.60 -14.18
CA VAL A 159 5.69 2.26 -14.77
C VAL A 159 5.69 2.41 -16.30
N ASP A 160 6.68 1.85 -16.98
CA ASP A 160 6.85 2.10 -18.40
C ASP A 160 5.78 1.42 -19.27
N ASP A 161 5.62 0.12 -19.11
CA ASP A 161 4.75 -0.67 -19.98
C ASP A 161 4.22 -1.90 -19.21
N PRO A 162 3.15 -1.77 -18.40
CA PRO A 162 2.70 -2.81 -17.48
C PRO A 162 2.21 -4.06 -18.22
N ALA A 163 3.07 -5.05 -18.39
CA ALA A 163 2.81 -6.26 -19.14
C ALA A 163 2.19 -7.38 -18.29
N SER A 164 2.51 -7.44 -16.99
CA SER A 164 2.08 -8.49 -16.10
C SER A 164 1.97 -8.03 -14.64
N HIS A 165 1.21 -8.78 -13.87
CA HIS A 165 1.13 -8.60 -12.41
C HIS A 165 2.52 -8.66 -11.76
N ASP A 166 3.32 -9.66 -12.11
CA ASP A 166 4.64 -9.88 -11.51
C ASP A 166 5.60 -8.72 -11.75
N GLN A 167 5.60 -8.18 -12.98
CA GLN A 167 6.40 -7.01 -13.34
C GLN A 167 5.95 -5.77 -12.54
N ALA A 168 4.63 -5.52 -12.50
CA ALA A 168 4.06 -4.39 -11.76
C ALA A 168 4.39 -4.47 -10.27
N THR A 169 4.17 -5.62 -9.64
CA THR A 169 4.48 -5.85 -8.23
C THR A 169 5.97 -5.60 -7.93
N ALA A 170 6.87 -6.15 -8.74
CA ALA A 170 8.30 -5.98 -8.52
C ALA A 170 8.71 -4.49 -8.57
N PHE A 171 8.16 -3.75 -9.52
CA PHE A 171 8.50 -2.35 -9.66
C PHE A 171 7.86 -1.45 -8.60
N ILE A 172 6.58 -1.68 -8.26
CA ILE A 172 5.90 -0.95 -7.18
C ILE A 172 6.59 -1.21 -5.83
N SER A 173 7.02 -2.45 -5.58
CA SER A 173 7.83 -2.77 -4.40
C SER A 173 9.10 -1.93 -4.34
N GLU A 174 9.81 -1.81 -5.44
CA GLU A 174 11.02 -0.97 -5.51
C GLU A 174 10.72 0.51 -5.28
N LEU A 175 9.68 1.04 -5.91
CA LEU A 175 9.27 2.44 -5.73
C LEU A 175 8.93 2.73 -4.27
N THR A 176 8.08 1.91 -3.67
CA THR A 176 7.60 2.13 -2.30
C THR A 176 8.69 1.90 -1.26
N GLU A 177 9.56 0.90 -1.44
CA GLU A 177 10.71 0.67 -0.56
C GLU A 177 11.74 1.79 -0.65
N GLY A 178 11.99 2.32 -1.84
CA GLY A 178 12.97 3.39 -2.07
C GLY A 178 12.62 4.71 -1.36
N VAL A 179 11.34 4.95 -1.09
CA VAL A 179 10.85 6.17 -0.43
C VAL A 179 10.31 5.93 0.99
N HIS A 180 10.62 4.79 1.60
CA HIS A 180 10.08 4.42 2.92
C HIS A 180 8.55 4.41 2.96
N GLY A 181 7.92 3.86 1.93
CA GLY A 181 6.48 3.83 1.76
C GLY A 181 5.73 3.07 2.86
N ASP A 182 6.42 2.29 3.69
CA ASP A 182 5.89 1.68 4.90
C ASP A 182 5.68 2.68 6.05
N CYS A 183 6.30 3.86 6.00
CA CYS A 183 6.19 4.93 6.99
C CYS A 183 5.65 6.24 6.39
N ILE A 184 5.96 6.50 5.13
CA ILE A 184 5.59 7.72 4.40
C ILE A 184 4.50 7.38 3.38
N PRO A 185 3.32 8.01 3.42
CA PRO A 185 2.26 7.73 2.47
C PRO A 185 2.65 8.14 1.04
N THR A 186 2.23 7.33 0.10
CA THR A 186 2.48 7.55 -1.33
C THR A 186 1.17 7.78 -2.08
N PHE A 187 1.20 8.66 -3.06
CA PHE A 187 0.16 8.82 -4.06
C PHE A 187 0.71 8.38 -5.40
N PHE A 188 -0.12 7.75 -6.19
CA PHE A 188 0.23 7.33 -7.53
C PHE A 188 -0.73 7.97 -8.53
N MET A 189 -0.16 8.60 -9.56
CA MET A 189 -0.91 9.18 -10.66
C MET A 189 -0.56 8.44 -11.93
N ARG A 190 -1.54 8.26 -12.76
CA ARG A 190 -1.40 7.58 -14.02
C ARG A 190 -0.92 8.56 -15.10
N GLY A 191 0.12 8.19 -15.82
CA GLY A 191 0.53 8.84 -17.07
C GLY A 191 0.10 8.02 -18.27
N ASN A 192 0.60 8.38 -19.45
CA ASN A 192 0.23 7.67 -20.69
C ASN A 192 0.94 6.31 -20.84
N HIS A 193 1.99 6.03 -20.08
CA HIS A 193 2.63 4.72 -20.06
C HIS A 193 1.86 3.69 -19.23
N GLU A 194 1.29 4.08 -18.13
CA GLU A 194 0.51 3.19 -17.25
C GLU A 194 -0.74 2.59 -17.92
N ILE A 195 -1.24 3.20 -19.00
CA ILE A 195 -2.42 2.69 -19.73
C ILE A 195 -2.08 1.76 -20.90
N ARG A 196 -0.80 1.46 -21.09
CA ARG A 196 -0.33 0.55 -22.14
C ARG A 196 -0.33 -0.89 -21.65
N ASN A 197 -0.30 -1.81 -22.60
CA ASN A 197 -0.09 -3.24 -22.43
C ASN A 197 -1.17 -3.99 -21.60
N ALA A 198 -0.99 -5.30 -21.47
CA ALA A 198 -2.01 -6.24 -21.02
C ALA A 198 -2.43 -6.07 -19.55
N TYR A 199 -1.56 -5.54 -18.70
CA TYR A 199 -1.83 -5.37 -17.26
C TYR A 199 -2.22 -3.94 -16.87
N SER A 200 -2.44 -3.05 -17.81
CA SER A 200 -2.79 -1.64 -17.55
C SER A 200 -4.02 -1.45 -16.65
N ILE A 201 -5.05 -2.27 -16.84
CA ILE A 201 -6.25 -2.25 -15.98
C ILE A 201 -5.92 -2.81 -14.59
N GLY A 202 -5.20 -3.95 -14.51
CA GLY A 202 -4.83 -4.59 -13.25
C GLY A 202 -3.86 -3.76 -12.41
N LEU A 203 -3.08 -2.88 -13.04
CA LEU A 203 -2.19 -1.97 -12.33
C LEU A 203 -2.92 -1.12 -11.29
N ARG A 204 -4.18 -0.75 -11.57
CA ARG A 204 -5.02 0.02 -10.66
C ARG A 204 -5.21 -0.65 -9.30
N ASP A 205 -5.23 -1.96 -9.24
CA ASP A 205 -5.47 -2.70 -8.00
C ASP A 205 -4.36 -2.51 -6.96
N HIS A 206 -3.16 -2.12 -7.41
CA HIS A 206 -2.02 -1.83 -6.55
C HIS A 206 -2.08 -0.45 -5.86
N PHE A 207 -3.12 0.34 -6.10
CA PHE A 207 -3.24 1.68 -5.55
C PHE A 207 -4.60 1.92 -4.91
N ASP A 208 -4.63 2.84 -3.95
CA ASP A 208 -5.85 3.34 -3.33
C ASP A 208 -6.03 4.82 -3.69
N TYR A 209 -6.70 5.05 -4.80
CA TYR A 209 -6.94 6.39 -5.31
C TYR A 209 -7.94 7.17 -4.45
N VAL A 210 -7.71 8.47 -4.28
CA VAL A 210 -8.62 9.37 -3.56
C VAL A 210 -9.99 9.39 -4.25
N GLY A 211 -11.02 8.98 -3.53
CA GLY A 211 -12.37 8.89 -4.08
C GLY A 211 -12.59 7.78 -5.11
N ASP A 212 -11.71 6.77 -5.11
CA ASP A 212 -11.74 5.60 -6.03
C ASP A 212 -11.70 5.98 -7.51
N LYS A 213 -11.03 7.09 -7.83
CA LYS A 213 -10.82 7.57 -9.21
C LYS A 213 -9.36 7.91 -9.44
N THR A 214 -8.90 7.75 -10.69
CA THR A 214 -7.54 8.10 -11.09
C THR A 214 -7.25 9.60 -11.06
N TYR A 215 -8.29 10.41 -10.91
CA TYR A 215 -8.22 11.85 -10.69
C TYR A 215 -9.00 12.23 -9.43
N GLY A 216 -8.61 13.30 -8.78
CA GLY A 216 -9.29 13.75 -7.55
C GLY A 216 -8.61 14.94 -6.91
N SER A 217 -8.96 15.19 -5.67
CA SER A 217 -8.29 16.22 -4.89
C SER A 217 -8.41 15.92 -3.41
N PHE A 218 -7.45 16.39 -2.64
CA PHE A 218 -7.45 16.32 -1.18
C PHE A 218 -6.83 17.58 -0.60
N ASN A 219 -7.07 17.81 0.68
CA ASN A 219 -6.40 18.86 1.41
C ASN A 219 -5.28 18.29 2.26
N TRP A 220 -4.15 19.02 2.31
CA TRP A 220 -3.08 18.79 3.27
C TRP A 220 -2.84 20.11 4.01
N GLY A 221 -3.24 20.18 5.26
CA GLY A 221 -3.38 21.48 5.94
C GLY A 221 -4.31 22.40 5.14
N ASP A 222 -3.90 23.63 4.94
CA ASP A 222 -4.65 24.66 4.20
C ASP A 222 -4.47 24.57 2.67
N THR A 223 -3.64 23.63 2.20
CA THR A 223 -3.36 23.51 0.76
C THR A 223 -4.28 22.48 0.12
N ARG A 224 -4.93 22.87 -0.98
CA ARG A 224 -5.69 21.97 -1.86
C ARG A 224 -4.80 21.41 -2.95
N ILE A 225 -4.64 20.10 -2.95
CA ILE A 225 -3.89 19.38 -3.97
C ILE A 225 -4.89 18.76 -4.94
N VAL A 226 -4.72 19.04 -6.25
CA VAL A 226 -5.55 18.50 -7.33
C VAL A 226 -4.69 17.54 -8.14
N MET A 227 -5.18 16.33 -8.28
CA MET A 227 -4.56 15.27 -9.09
C MET A 227 -5.37 15.11 -10.37
N LEU A 228 -4.71 15.16 -11.51
CA LEU A 228 -5.32 15.02 -12.83
C LEU A 228 -4.76 13.76 -13.51
N ASP A 229 -5.63 13.08 -14.28
CA ASP A 229 -5.29 11.89 -15.06
C ASP A 229 -5.18 12.26 -16.54
#